data_fca5b852e4d50f1d3e7b7be1c30d903e
#
_entry.id   fca5b852e4d50f1d3e7b7be1c30d903e
#
_cell.length_a   1.000
_cell.length_b   1.000
_cell.length_c   1.000
_cell.angle_alpha   90.00
_cell.angle_beta   90.00
_cell.angle_gamma   90.00
#
_symmetry.space_group_name_H-M   'P 1'
#
loop_
_entity.id
_entity.type
_entity.pdbx_description
1 polymer ?
#
loop_
_entity_poly.entity_id
_entity_poly.type
_entity_poly.pdbx_seq_one_letter_code
_entity_poly.pdbx_strand_id
1 'polypeptide(L)'
;MEYSYKFQLYPNRKQETQMLRTFGCCRFVFNHYLAYRKDLYEQSGKTANYYVCATDLTVLKKQEETSWLREVDATALQSSLRDLDDAYQNFFRRVKHGEKPGFPRFKSKHDHRQSYKSKCVGTNIKVLDKAIQLPKLGAVKCRISKEVKGRILSATVSRNPSGKYFVALCCTDAEVAALPRTGSVIGIDMGIRDFAVSSDGIAYKNHKYLAKSEKKLAKLQRQLSRKAKGSRNRDKARLQIARLHEHISNQRKDMLHKLSAQLLKENDIICIEDLAPKNMVKNHKLAKSIQDASWGEFRRQLEYKAEWYGKKVVVIDRFFPSSQLCCNCHGLWSGTKDLSVRKWTCPVCGHTHDRDRNAAINILNEGLRLLA
;
A
#
# COMPACT_ATOMS: atom_id res chain seq x y z
N MET A 1 14.07 -4.03 -14.04
CA MET A 1 12.99 -4.06 -13.04
C MET A 1 12.72 -2.63 -12.56
N GLU A 2 11.44 -2.27 -12.35
CA GLU A 2 11.10 -0.97 -11.74
C GLU A 2 11.18 -1.06 -10.22
N TYR A 3 11.87 -0.10 -9.60
CA TYR A 3 12.07 -0.03 -8.16
C TYR A 3 11.67 1.34 -7.63
N SER A 4 11.07 1.41 -6.45
CA SER A 4 10.64 2.68 -5.85
C SER A 4 11.34 2.95 -4.53
N TYR A 5 11.98 4.11 -4.44
CA TYR A 5 12.61 4.63 -3.22
C TYR A 5 11.76 5.72 -2.61
N LYS A 6 11.37 5.58 -1.35
CA LYS A 6 10.56 6.58 -0.65
C LYS A 6 11.36 7.25 0.46
N PHE A 7 11.44 8.58 0.41
CA PHE A 7 12.14 9.41 1.38
C PHE A 7 11.25 10.48 1.98
N GLN A 8 11.54 10.90 3.21
CA GLN A 8 10.87 12.04 3.83
C GLN A 8 11.54 13.34 3.39
N LEU A 9 10.75 14.31 2.96
CA LEU A 9 11.18 15.65 2.58
C LEU A 9 10.99 16.63 3.75
N TYR A 10 11.87 17.61 3.82
CA TYR A 10 11.82 18.72 4.78
C TYR A 10 11.84 20.06 4.00
N PRO A 11 10.71 20.42 3.36
CA PRO A 11 10.65 21.64 2.57
C PRO A 11 10.72 22.89 3.46
N ASN A 12 11.36 23.96 2.98
CA ASN A 12 11.22 25.28 3.55
C ASN A 12 9.84 25.88 3.20
N ARG A 13 9.51 27.05 3.77
CA ARG A 13 8.19 27.69 3.59
C ARG A 13 7.88 28.01 2.12
N LYS A 14 8.87 28.45 1.34
CA LYS A 14 8.69 28.74 -0.11
C LYS A 14 8.39 27.44 -0.87
N GLN A 15 9.16 26.40 -0.62
CA GLN A 15 8.98 25.09 -1.23
C GLN A 15 7.64 24.45 -0.82
N GLU A 16 7.23 24.56 0.44
CA GLU A 16 5.93 24.08 0.91
C GLU A 16 4.78 24.78 0.17
N THR A 17 4.85 26.12 0.04
CA THR A 17 3.87 26.90 -0.72
C THR A 17 3.79 26.42 -2.17
N GLN A 18 4.93 26.21 -2.83
CA GLN A 18 4.98 25.72 -4.20
C GLN A 18 4.42 24.30 -4.35
N MET A 19 4.70 23.40 -3.40
CA MET A 19 4.09 22.05 -3.38
C MET A 19 2.57 22.12 -3.24
N LEU A 20 2.05 22.98 -2.35
CA LEU A 20 0.61 23.17 -2.15
C LEU A 20 -0.07 23.73 -3.39
N ARG A 21 0.56 24.69 -4.08
CA ARG A 21 0.11 25.18 -5.39
C ARG A 21 0.06 24.05 -6.42
N THR A 22 1.13 23.25 -6.52
CA THR A 22 1.18 22.11 -7.46
C THR A 22 0.08 21.09 -7.18
N PHE A 23 -0.20 20.74 -5.92
CA PHE A 23 -1.36 19.90 -5.58
C PHE A 23 -2.69 20.52 -6.05
N GLY A 24 -2.84 21.83 -5.86
CA GLY A 24 -4.01 22.57 -6.31
C GLY A 24 -4.19 22.52 -7.82
N CYS A 25 -3.14 22.83 -8.58
CA CYS A 25 -3.12 22.80 -10.04
C CYS A 25 -3.44 21.41 -10.59
N CYS A 26 -2.79 20.36 -10.06
CA CYS A 26 -3.05 18.98 -10.48
C CYS A 26 -4.51 18.55 -10.19
N ARG A 27 -5.07 18.96 -9.06
CA ARG A 27 -6.48 18.72 -8.75
C ARG A 27 -7.40 19.47 -9.70
N PHE A 28 -7.11 20.73 -9.99
CA PHE A 28 -7.89 21.53 -10.94
C PHE A 28 -7.89 20.87 -12.33
N VAL A 29 -6.72 20.53 -12.87
CA VAL A 29 -6.59 19.87 -14.19
C VAL A 29 -7.38 18.56 -14.22
N PHE A 30 -7.24 17.71 -13.20
CA PHE A 30 -8.00 16.45 -13.11
C PHE A 30 -9.51 16.71 -13.13
N ASN A 31 -10.00 17.66 -12.34
CA ASN A 31 -11.43 17.95 -12.22
C ASN A 31 -11.99 18.64 -13.46
N HIS A 32 -11.24 19.59 -14.02
CA HIS A 32 -11.63 20.30 -15.24
C HIS A 32 -11.84 19.31 -16.39
N TYR A 33 -10.88 18.41 -16.63
CA TYR A 33 -11.01 17.44 -17.72
C TYR A 33 -11.95 16.27 -17.39
N LEU A 34 -12.21 15.99 -16.14
CA LEU A 34 -13.30 15.08 -15.77
C LEU A 34 -14.67 15.69 -16.13
N ALA A 35 -14.90 16.98 -15.84
CA ALA A 35 -16.10 17.69 -16.26
C ALA A 35 -16.20 17.72 -17.79
N TYR A 36 -15.16 18.22 -18.46
CA TYR A 36 -15.10 18.32 -19.92
C TYR A 36 -15.45 16.99 -20.62
N ARG A 37 -14.87 15.87 -20.18
CA ARG A 37 -15.15 14.54 -20.76
C ARG A 37 -16.57 14.09 -20.52
N LYS A 38 -17.17 14.42 -19.37
CA LYS A 38 -18.58 14.13 -19.07
C LYS A 38 -19.50 14.94 -19.98
N ASP A 39 -19.29 16.25 -20.04
CA ASP A 39 -20.12 17.16 -20.82
C ASP A 39 -20.05 16.83 -22.32
N LEU A 40 -18.86 16.51 -22.84
CA LEU A 40 -18.68 16.08 -24.22
C LEU A 40 -19.46 14.81 -24.55
N TYR A 41 -19.45 13.83 -23.62
CA TYR A 41 -20.19 12.59 -23.80
C TYR A 41 -21.69 12.81 -23.74
N GLU A 42 -22.17 13.62 -22.81
CA GLU A 42 -23.60 13.95 -22.66
C GLU A 42 -24.14 14.70 -23.89
N GLN A 43 -23.34 15.60 -24.49
CA GLN A 43 -23.76 16.40 -25.64
C GLN A 43 -23.63 15.69 -26.99
N SER A 44 -22.62 14.85 -27.17
CA SER A 44 -22.28 14.31 -28.49
C SER A 44 -22.08 12.80 -28.55
N GLY A 45 -22.15 12.09 -27.44
CA GLY A 45 -21.80 10.67 -27.34
C GLY A 45 -20.32 10.36 -27.58
N LYS A 46 -19.47 11.41 -27.78
CA LYS A 46 -18.04 11.27 -28.05
C LYS A 46 -17.24 11.26 -26.76
N THR A 47 -16.08 10.60 -26.77
CA THR A 47 -15.14 10.59 -25.65
C THR A 47 -13.84 11.29 -26.04
N ALA A 48 -13.28 12.09 -25.12
CA ALA A 48 -11.93 12.63 -25.27
C ALA A 48 -10.92 11.69 -24.58
N ASN A 49 -9.82 11.39 -25.26
CA ASN A 49 -8.72 10.66 -24.70
C ASN A 49 -7.66 11.60 -24.09
N TYR A 50 -6.57 11.00 -23.56
CA TYR A 50 -5.45 11.75 -23.01
C TYR A 50 -4.90 12.81 -23.99
N TYR A 51 -4.73 12.48 -25.28
CA TYR A 51 -4.07 13.35 -26.25
C TYR A 51 -4.90 14.62 -26.54
N VAL A 52 -6.20 14.46 -26.71
CA VAL A 52 -7.12 15.59 -26.88
C VAL A 52 -7.05 16.53 -25.68
N CYS A 53 -7.13 15.98 -24.46
CA CYS A 53 -7.04 16.78 -23.22
C CYS A 53 -5.65 17.42 -23.05
N ALA A 54 -4.57 16.78 -23.49
CA ALA A 54 -3.21 17.31 -23.38
C ALA A 54 -2.96 18.48 -24.36
N THR A 55 -3.52 18.40 -25.58
CA THR A 55 -3.49 19.50 -26.54
C THR A 55 -4.28 20.68 -26.02
N ASP A 56 -5.50 20.45 -25.54
CA ASP A 56 -6.36 21.50 -24.99
C ASP A 56 -5.74 22.14 -23.73
N LEU A 57 -5.08 21.37 -22.84
CA LEU A 57 -4.34 21.90 -21.69
C LEU A 57 -3.27 22.92 -22.11
N THR A 58 -2.70 22.78 -23.30
CA THR A 58 -1.69 23.71 -23.81
C THR A 58 -2.34 25.05 -24.17
N VAL A 59 -3.56 25.03 -24.70
CA VAL A 59 -4.38 26.22 -24.98
C VAL A 59 -4.89 26.82 -23.66
N LEU A 60 -5.46 25.99 -22.77
CA LEU A 60 -5.98 26.42 -21.48
C LEU A 60 -4.93 27.22 -20.68
N LYS A 61 -3.68 26.77 -20.63
CA LYS A 61 -2.60 27.49 -19.94
C LYS A 61 -2.27 28.86 -20.53
N LYS A 62 -2.71 29.17 -21.75
CA LYS A 62 -2.48 30.48 -22.39
C LYS A 62 -3.57 31.50 -22.03
N GLN A 63 -4.72 31.05 -21.59
CA GLN A 63 -5.81 31.91 -21.17
C GLN A 63 -5.41 32.68 -19.89
N GLU A 64 -5.85 33.93 -19.78
CA GLU A 64 -5.51 34.80 -18.65
C GLU A 64 -5.99 34.21 -17.32
N GLU A 65 -7.23 33.74 -17.29
CA GLU A 65 -7.88 33.13 -16.08
C GLU A 65 -7.18 31.91 -15.53
N THR A 66 -6.44 31.16 -16.36
CA THR A 66 -5.75 29.90 -16.00
C THR A 66 -4.25 29.96 -16.18
N SER A 67 -3.69 31.16 -16.43
CA SER A 67 -2.24 31.39 -16.61
C SER A 67 -1.38 30.91 -15.43
N TRP A 68 -1.94 30.89 -14.22
CA TRP A 68 -1.30 30.36 -13.01
C TRP A 68 -0.91 28.87 -13.10
N LEU A 69 -1.46 28.12 -14.05
CA LEU A 69 -1.04 26.74 -14.34
C LEU A 69 0.41 26.66 -14.87
N ARG A 70 0.99 27.75 -15.36
CA ARG A 70 2.40 27.83 -15.81
C ARG A 70 3.39 27.93 -14.65
N GLU A 71 2.94 28.29 -13.45
CA GLU A 71 3.79 28.44 -12.26
C GLU A 71 4.30 27.09 -11.74
N VAL A 72 3.66 25.98 -12.14
CA VAL A 72 3.98 24.63 -11.66
C VAL A 72 4.64 23.78 -12.76
N ASP A 73 5.13 22.61 -12.40
CA ASP A 73 5.74 21.68 -13.33
C ASP A 73 4.73 21.17 -14.35
N ALA A 74 5.03 21.37 -15.64
CA ALA A 74 4.17 20.94 -16.74
C ALA A 74 3.98 19.42 -16.77
N THR A 75 5.02 18.65 -16.41
CA THR A 75 4.93 17.18 -16.40
C THR A 75 4.01 16.68 -15.27
N ALA A 76 3.87 17.45 -14.19
CA ALA A 76 2.92 17.15 -13.11
C ALA A 76 1.46 17.31 -13.58
N LEU A 77 1.18 18.34 -14.36
CA LEU A 77 -0.15 18.55 -14.97
C LEU A 77 -0.48 17.45 -15.98
N GLN A 78 0.46 17.10 -16.85
CA GLN A 78 0.31 15.99 -17.81
C GLN A 78 0.10 14.63 -17.09
N SER A 79 0.82 14.40 -15.98
CA SER A 79 0.63 13.19 -15.16
C SER A 79 -0.78 13.14 -14.56
N SER A 80 -1.34 14.31 -14.19
CA SER A 80 -2.73 14.38 -13.68
C SER A 80 -3.76 14.00 -14.75
N LEU A 81 -3.52 14.33 -16.02
CA LEU A 81 -4.35 13.87 -17.15
C LEU A 81 -4.21 12.35 -17.37
N ARG A 82 -2.99 11.80 -17.25
CA ARG A 82 -2.80 10.35 -17.32
C ARG A 82 -3.54 9.63 -16.19
N ASP A 83 -3.46 10.15 -14.97
CA ASP A 83 -4.22 9.59 -13.83
C ASP A 83 -5.73 9.57 -14.11
N LEU A 84 -6.27 10.58 -14.81
CA LEU A 84 -7.67 10.61 -15.22
C LEU A 84 -7.97 9.55 -16.29
N ASP A 85 -7.10 9.43 -17.28
CA ASP A 85 -7.24 8.45 -18.35
C ASP A 85 -7.19 7.02 -17.81
N ASP A 86 -6.22 6.73 -16.93
CA ASP A 86 -6.10 5.45 -16.24
C ASP A 86 -7.36 5.14 -15.39
N ALA A 87 -7.97 6.17 -14.78
CA ALA A 87 -9.21 6.00 -14.02
C ALA A 87 -10.39 5.59 -14.92
N TYR A 88 -10.51 6.18 -16.13
CA TYR A 88 -11.50 5.77 -17.12
C TYR A 88 -11.23 4.37 -17.68
N GLN A 89 -9.98 4.06 -18.01
CA GLN A 89 -9.61 2.72 -18.48
C GLN A 89 -9.94 1.64 -17.43
N ASN A 90 -9.64 1.90 -16.15
CA ASN A 90 -10.00 1.02 -15.05
C ASN A 90 -11.53 0.89 -14.89
N PHE A 91 -12.29 1.96 -15.09
CA PHE A 91 -13.75 1.92 -15.08
C PHE A 91 -14.26 0.99 -16.19
N PHE A 92 -13.87 1.20 -17.45
CA PHE A 92 -14.31 0.40 -18.58
C PHE A 92 -13.87 -1.06 -18.47
N ARG A 93 -12.64 -1.32 -18.02
CA ARG A 93 -12.16 -2.68 -17.75
C ARG A 93 -13.06 -3.41 -16.75
N ARG A 94 -13.44 -2.76 -15.66
CA ARG A 94 -14.33 -3.36 -14.65
C ARG A 94 -15.72 -3.64 -15.22
N VAL A 95 -16.28 -2.71 -16.00
CA VAL A 95 -17.57 -2.92 -16.68
C VAL A 95 -17.49 -4.15 -17.58
N LYS A 96 -16.43 -4.26 -18.40
CA LYS A 96 -16.23 -5.38 -19.33
C LYS A 96 -16.12 -6.73 -18.59
N HIS A 97 -15.53 -6.75 -17.39
CA HIS A 97 -15.38 -7.97 -16.59
C HIS A 97 -16.54 -8.23 -15.61
N GLY A 98 -17.64 -7.49 -15.69
CA GLY A 98 -18.77 -7.64 -14.76
C GLY A 98 -18.44 -7.27 -13.30
N GLU A 99 -17.30 -6.61 -13.06
CA GLU A 99 -16.93 -6.14 -11.74
C GLU A 99 -17.74 -4.89 -11.35
N LYS A 100 -17.85 -4.60 -10.05
CA LYS A 100 -18.50 -3.36 -9.60
C LYS A 100 -17.78 -2.14 -10.19
N PRO A 101 -18.40 -1.39 -11.11
CA PRO A 101 -17.77 -0.25 -11.75
C PRO A 101 -17.56 0.88 -10.74
N GLY A 102 -16.46 1.60 -10.88
CA GLY A 102 -16.15 2.80 -10.10
C GLY A 102 -15.88 3.96 -11.04
N PHE A 103 -16.90 4.76 -11.35
CA PHE A 103 -16.74 5.94 -12.20
C PHE A 103 -15.77 6.95 -11.55
N PRO A 104 -14.90 7.63 -12.32
CA PRO A 104 -14.00 8.65 -11.80
C PRO A 104 -14.75 9.74 -11.02
N ARG A 105 -14.21 10.15 -9.86
CA ARG A 105 -14.84 11.15 -9.00
C ARG A 105 -13.99 12.42 -8.93
N PHE A 106 -14.64 13.57 -8.75
CA PHE A 106 -13.95 14.83 -8.51
C PHE A 106 -13.08 14.76 -7.25
N LYS A 107 -11.84 15.25 -7.37
CA LYS A 107 -10.91 15.34 -6.23
C LYS A 107 -11.27 16.54 -5.35
N SER A 108 -11.36 16.32 -4.04
CA SER A 108 -11.69 17.37 -3.07
C SER A 108 -10.46 18.13 -2.57
N LYS A 109 -10.62 19.43 -2.31
CA LYS A 109 -9.62 20.24 -1.59
C LYS A 109 -9.44 19.78 -0.13
N HIS A 110 -10.46 19.15 0.43
CA HIS A 110 -10.46 18.65 1.80
C HIS A 110 -9.80 17.27 1.95
N ASP A 111 -9.39 16.64 0.83
CA ASP A 111 -8.58 15.44 0.94
C ASP A 111 -7.19 15.79 1.49
N HIS A 112 -6.86 15.14 2.60
CA HIS A 112 -5.59 15.36 3.29
C HIS A 112 -4.45 14.47 2.80
N ARG A 113 -4.72 13.59 1.84
CA ARG A 113 -3.71 12.82 1.09
C ARG A 113 -3.57 13.45 -0.28
N GLN A 114 -2.58 14.28 -0.43
CA GLN A 114 -2.32 15.00 -1.67
C GLN A 114 -1.02 14.48 -2.29
N SER A 115 -1.01 14.32 -3.61
CA SER A 115 0.18 13.93 -4.34
C SER A 115 0.16 14.49 -5.76
N TYR A 116 1.34 14.66 -6.33
CA TYR A 116 1.55 14.88 -7.76
C TYR A 116 2.78 14.09 -8.21
N LYS A 117 2.83 13.74 -9.49
CA LYS A 117 3.92 12.98 -10.10
C LYS A 117 4.57 13.83 -11.21
N SER A 118 5.86 14.08 -11.06
CA SER A 118 6.70 14.71 -12.08
C SER A 118 7.51 13.67 -12.82
N LYS A 119 7.60 13.75 -14.14
CA LYS A 119 8.46 12.89 -14.94
C LYS A 119 9.89 13.42 -14.93
N CYS A 120 10.85 12.52 -14.95
CA CYS A 120 12.25 12.86 -15.13
C CYS A 120 12.49 13.12 -16.62
N VAL A 121 12.80 14.39 -16.95
CA VAL A 121 13.18 14.82 -18.30
C VAL A 121 14.59 15.42 -18.20
N GLY A 122 15.54 14.78 -18.87
CA GLY A 122 16.95 15.15 -18.72
C GLY A 122 17.40 15.01 -17.26
N THR A 123 17.84 16.13 -16.67
CA THR A 123 18.42 16.16 -15.31
C THR A 123 17.58 16.95 -14.31
N ASN A 124 16.28 17.11 -14.57
CA ASN A 124 15.40 17.90 -13.72
C ASN A 124 15.08 17.26 -12.34
N ILE A 125 15.32 15.94 -12.19
CA ILE A 125 15.22 15.22 -10.93
C ILE A 125 16.58 14.55 -10.65
N LYS A 126 17.21 14.90 -9.52
CA LYS A 126 18.51 14.36 -9.09
C LYS A 126 18.50 14.08 -7.60
N VAL A 127 19.22 13.03 -7.20
CA VAL A 127 19.54 12.77 -5.79
C VAL A 127 20.86 13.46 -5.49
N LEU A 128 20.86 14.28 -4.44
CA LEU A 128 22.02 14.97 -3.88
C LEU A 128 22.34 14.36 -2.51
N ASP A 129 23.47 14.73 -1.89
CA ASP A 129 23.89 14.14 -0.60
C ASP A 129 22.77 14.16 0.48
N LYS A 130 22.20 15.33 0.76
CA LYS A 130 21.14 15.51 1.80
C LYS A 130 19.87 16.14 1.25
N ALA A 131 19.67 16.08 -0.08
CA ALA A 131 18.55 16.71 -0.73
C ALA A 131 18.15 15.94 -2.00
N ILE A 132 16.95 16.21 -2.49
CA ILE A 132 16.50 15.77 -3.81
C ILE A 132 16.13 17.03 -4.59
N GLN A 133 16.74 17.20 -5.76
CA GLN A 133 16.36 18.24 -6.72
C GLN A 133 15.05 17.83 -7.40
N LEU A 134 14.08 18.75 -7.39
CA LEU A 134 12.75 18.54 -7.98
C LEU A 134 12.39 19.75 -8.88
N PRO A 135 11.61 19.52 -9.96
CA PRO A 135 11.17 20.59 -10.85
C PRO A 135 10.42 21.70 -10.08
N LYS A 136 10.73 22.97 -10.39
CA LYS A 136 10.12 24.17 -9.78
C LYS A 136 10.36 24.32 -8.26
N LEU A 137 11.03 23.38 -7.61
CA LEU A 137 11.31 23.40 -6.17
C LEU A 137 12.81 23.57 -5.86
N GLY A 138 13.68 23.23 -6.84
CA GLY A 138 15.11 23.13 -6.60
C GLY A 138 15.47 21.99 -5.65
N ALA A 139 16.55 22.13 -4.90
CA ALA A 139 17.03 21.16 -3.93
C ALA A 139 16.18 21.21 -2.65
N VAL A 140 15.40 20.15 -2.38
CA VAL A 140 14.60 20.00 -1.17
C VAL A 140 15.32 19.09 -0.20
N LYS A 141 15.55 19.55 1.03
CA LYS A 141 16.20 18.77 2.09
C LYS A 141 15.48 17.44 2.28
N CYS A 142 16.26 16.34 2.35
CA CYS A 142 15.73 14.99 2.41
C CYS A 142 16.64 14.12 3.29
N ARG A 143 16.04 13.14 3.97
CA ARG A 143 16.81 12.08 4.64
C ARG A 143 16.99 10.92 3.68
N ILE A 144 18.12 10.85 3.02
CA ILE A 144 18.51 9.73 2.17
C ILE A 144 18.91 8.55 3.05
N SER A 145 18.06 7.56 3.16
CA SER A 145 18.28 6.38 4.02
C SER A 145 18.78 5.16 3.26
N LYS A 146 18.83 5.24 1.92
CA LYS A 146 19.31 4.19 1.02
C LYS A 146 19.91 4.84 -0.21
N GLU A 147 20.94 4.23 -0.76
CA GLU A 147 21.48 4.58 -2.07
C GLU A 147 20.38 4.34 -3.15
N VAL A 148 20.21 5.31 -4.05
CA VAL A 148 19.27 5.21 -5.18
C VAL A 148 20.05 4.66 -6.37
N LYS A 149 19.71 3.43 -6.77
CA LYS A 149 20.29 2.74 -7.93
C LYS A 149 19.33 2.81 -9.11
N GLY A 150 19.90 2.74 -10.31
CA GLY A 150 19.14 2.79 -11.56
C GLY A 150 18.79 4.21 -12.02
N ARG A 151 18.13 4.29 -13.17
CA ARG A 151 17.73 5.55 -13.82
C ARG A 151 16.39 6.02 -13.29
N ILE A 152 16.31 7.25 -12.82
CA ILE A 152 15.06 7.84 -12.32
C ILE A 152 14.10 8.11 -13.49
N LEU A 153 12.90 7.57 -13.43
CA LEU A 153 11.81 7.81 -14.39
C LEU A 153 10.88 8.93 -13.93
N SER A 154 10.59 8.98 -12.64
CA SER A 154 9.66 9.96 -12.08
C SER A 154 9.83 10.14 -10.57
N ALA A 155 9.33 11.27 -10.06
CA ALA A 155 9.20 11.55 -8.64
C ALA A 155 7.75 11.84 -8.29
N THR A 156 7.19 11.10 -7.33
CA THR A 156 5.87 11.39 -6.76
C THR A 156 6.05 12.08 -5.43
N VAL A 157 5.74 13.37 -5.39
CA VAL A 157 5.71 14.15 -4.15
C VAL A 157 4.34 14.00 -3.50
N SER A 158 4.32 13.73 -2.20
CA SER A 158 3.08 13.53 -1.46
C SER A 158 3.10 14.20 -0.08
N ARG A 159 1.92 14.61 0.39
CA ARG A 159 1.68 15.12 1.74
C ARG A 159 0.72 14.20 2.48
N ASN A 160 1.13 13.78 3.67
CA ASN A 160 0.29 12.95 4.55
C ASN A 160 -0.66 13.80 5.39
N PRO A 161 -1.74 13.21 5.94
CA PRO A 161 -2.61 13.88 6.91
C PRO A 161 -1.88 14.39 8.16
N SER A 162 -0.73 13.81 8.51
CA SER A 162 0.14 14.25 9.61
C SER A 162 0.95 15.52 9.30
N GLY A 163 0.82 16.07 8.07
CA GLY A 163 1.55 17.26 7.61
C GLY A 163 2.95 17.00 7.09
N LYS A 164 3.43 15.76 7.08
CA LYS A 164 4.75 15.40 6.55
C LYS A 164 4.73 15.25 5.03
N TYR A 165 5.85 15.61 4.41
CA TYR A 165 6.08 15.49 2.98
C TYR A 165 7.00 14.31 2.67
N PHE A 166 6.74 13.64 1.56
CA PHE A 166 7.51 12.51 1.07
C PHE A 166 7.72 12.62 -0.43
N VAL A 167 8.79 12.03 -0.91
CA VAL A 167 9.02 11.77 -2.33
C VAL A 167 9.20 10.28 -2.52
N ALA A 168 8.56 9.72 -3.54
CA ALA A 168 8.81 8.38 -4.04
C ALA A 168 9.45 8.52 -5.43
N LEU A 169 10.70 8.07 -5.57
CA LEU A 169 11.42 8.01 -6.84
C LEU A 169 11.16 6.66 -7.47
N CYS A 170 10.60 6.63 -8.68
CA CYS A 170 10.49 5.43 -9.49
C CYS A 170 11.73 5.34 -10.37
N CYS A 171 12.48 4.24 -10.24
CA CYS A 171 13.71 3.99 -10.99
C CYS A 171 13.55 2.72 -11.81
N THR A 172 14.17 2.70 -12.98
CA THR A 172 14.36 1.49 -13.80
C THR A 172 15.82 1.09 -13.80
N ASP A 173 16.12 -0.09 -14.32
CA ASP A 173 17.47 -0.63 -14.44
C ASP A 173 18.19 -0.76 -13.09
N ALA A 174 17.41 -0.87 -12.00
CA ALA A 174 17.95 -1.15 -10.67
C ALA A 174 18.22 -2.65 -10.55
N GLU A 175 19.48 -3.00 -10.36
CA GLU A 175 19.87 -4.36 -10.02
C GLU A 175 19.69 -4.59 -8.53
N VAL A 176 18.87 -5.55 -8.18
CA VAL A 176 18.76 -6.05 -6.81
C VAL A 176 19.45 -7.41 -6.80
N ALA A 177 20.50 -7.52 -6.00
CA ALA A 177 21.21 -8.78 -5.86
C ALA A 177 20.28 -9.85 -5.27
N ALA A 178 20.19 -10.99 -5.94
CA ALA A 178 19.49 -12.15 -5.41
C ALA A 178 20.12 -12.59 -4.09
N LEU A 179 19.30 -13.06 -3.16
CA LEU A 179 19.81 -13.66 -1.93
C LEU A 179 20.36 -15.08 -2.24
N PRO A 180 21.37 -15.52 -1.49
CA PRO A 180 21.91 -16.88 -1.66
C PRO A 180 20.80 -17.92 -1.38
N ARG A 181 20.90 -19.06 -2.07
CA ARG A 181 20.02 -20.20 -1.82
C ARG A 181 20.35 -20.81 -0.47
N THR A 182 19.31 -21.15 0.30
CA THR A 182 19.43 -21.75 1.62
C THR A 182 19.06 -23.24 1.63
N GLY A 183 18.34 -23.72 0.59
CA GLY A 183 17.74 -25.03 0.56
C GLY A 183 16.51 -25.18 1.47
N SER A 184 16.18 -24.15 2.26
CA SER A 184 15.10 -24.21 3.25
C SER A 184 13.74 -23.83 2.64
N VAL A 185 12.71 -24.49 3.15
CA VAL A 185 11.30 -24.27 2.79
C VAL A 185 10.45 -24.16 4.05
N ILE A 186 9.43 -23.27 4.05
CA ILE A 186 8.65 -23.02 5.25
C ILE A 186 7.17 -22.80 4.92
N GLY A 187 6.28 -23.36 5.75
CA GLY A 187 4.84 -23.07 5.75
C GLY A 187 4.50 -22.10 6.88
N ILE A 188 3.59 -21.16 6.59
CA ILE A 188 3.19 -20.10 7.53
C ILE A 188 1.67 -20.09 7.65
N ASP A 189 1.17 -20.39 8.84
CA ASP A 189 -0.23 -20.17 9.23
C ASP A 189 -0.38 -18.77 9.84
N MET A 190 -1.32 -17.96 9.31
CA MET A 190 -1.53 -16.57 9.74
C MET A 190 -2.70 -16.46 10.71
N GLY A 191 -2.46 -15.95 11.93
CA GLY A 191 -3.43 -15.90 13.01
C GLY A 191 -3.66 -14.52 13.64
N ILE A 192 -4.69 -14.43 14.50
CA ILE A 192 -5.00 -13.22 15.29
C ILE A 192 -4.32 -13.26 16.67
N ARG A 193 -4.20 -14.44 17.30
CA ARG A 193 -3.52 -14.60 18.59
C ARG A 193 -2.04 -14.32 18.44
N ASP A 194 -1.38 -15.13 17.68
CA ASP A 194 -0.06 -14.91 17.14
C ASP A 194 -0.23 -14.39 15.71
N PHE A 195 0.69 -13.56 15.25
CA PHE A 195 0.61 -12.99 13.90
C PHE A 195 0.74 -14.07 12.84
N ALA A 196 1.64 -15.01 13.11
CA ALA A 196 1.86 -16.19 12.29
C ALA A 196 2.53 -17.30 13.12
N VAL A 197 2.34 -18.57 12.73
CA VAL A 197 3.07 -19.73 13.23
C VAL A 197 3.71 -20.44 12.05
N SER A 198 4.99 -20.80 12.16
CA SER A 198 5.71 -21.53 11.11
C SER A 198 5.59 -23.04 11.28
N SER A 199 5.86 -23.78 10.20
CA SER A 199 5.97 -25.25 10.21
C SER A 199 7.03 -25.77 11.18
N ASP A 200 8.09 -24.97 11.42
CA ASP A 200 9.13 -25.27 12.41
C ASP A 200 8.66 -25.07 13.87
N GLY A 201 7.46 -24.53 14.06
CA GLY A 201 6.87 -24.28 15.38
C GLY A 201 7.21 -22.92 15.99
N ILE A 202 7.82 -22.00 15.22
CA ILE A 202 8.11 -20.64 15.68
C ILE A 202 6.84 -19.80 15.61
N ALA A 203 6.43 -19.21 16.75
CA ALA A 203 5.30 -18.31 16.84
C ALA A 203 5.75 -16.85 16.75
N TYR A 204 5.29 -16.13 15.73
CA TYR A 204 5.55 -14.70 15.55
C TYR A 204 4.47 -13.86 16.22
N LYS A 205 4.88 -13.04 17.17
CA LYS A 205 3.98 -12.28 18.04
C LYS A 205 3.12 -11.27 17.29
N ASN A 206 1.81 -11.29 17.55
CA ASN A 206 0.91 -10.21 17.13
C ASN A 206 1.01 -9.03 18.12
N HIS A 207 1.59 -7.93 17.68
CA HIS A 207 1.85 -6.76 18.52
C HIS A 207 0.62 -5.93 18.86
N LYS A 208 -0.50 -6.07 18.12
CA LYS A 208 -1.79 -5.39 18.36
C LYS A 208 -1.63 -3.87 18.57
N TYR A 209 -0.92 -3.21 17.66
CA TYR A 209 -0.52 -1.79 17.79
C TYR A 209 -1.71 -0.83 17.92
N LEU A 210 -2.80 -1.10 17.17
CA LEU A 210 -4.02 -0.30 17.26
C LEU A 210 -4.67 -0.47 18.64
N ALA A 211 -4.82 -1.71 19.11
CA ALA A 211 -5.45 -2.00 20.41
C ALA A 211 -4.69 -1.31 21.56
N LYS A 212 -3.36 -1.33 21.56
CA LYS A 212 -2.53 -0.62 22.55
C LYS A 212 -2.74 0.89 22.53
N SER A 213 -3.06 1.47 21.38
CA SER A 213 -3.24 2.91 21.21
C SER A 213 -4.70 3.36 21.34
N GLU A 214 -5.64 2.43 21.50
CA GLU A 214 -7.08 2.69 21.41
C GLU A 214 -7.59 3.69 22.44
N LYS A 215 -7.21 3.54 23.71
CA LYS A 215 -7.60 4.49 24.77
C LYS A 215 -7.16 5.92 24.44
N LYS A 216 -5.93 6.09 23.94
CA LYS A 216 -5.39 7.39 23.52
C LYS A 216 -6.13 7.93 22.31
N LEU A 217 -6.41 7.08 21.32
CA LEU A 217 -7.15 7.45 20.11
C LEU A 217 -8.57 7.94 20.46
N ALA A 218 -9.30 7.19 21.28
CA ALA A 218 -10.65 7.54 21.74
C ALA A 218 -10.67 8.89 22.51
N LYS A 219 -9.67 9.14 23.37
CA LYS A 219 -9.51 10.43 24.06
C LYS A 219 -9.34 11.58 23.05
N LEU A 220 -8.46 11.44 22.09
CA LEU A 220 -8.20 12.46 21.06
C LEU A 220 -9.43 12.68 20.15
N GLN A 221 -10.15 11.63 19.79
CA GLN A 221 -11.39 11.74 19.00
C GLN A 221 -12.49 12.48 19.75
N ARG A 222 -12.70 12.21 21.05
CA ARG A 222 -13.62 12.96 21.90
C ARG A 222 -13.23 14.44 22.01
N GLN A 223 -11.94 14.74 22.12
CA GLN A 223 -11.45 16.12 22.10
C GLN A 223 -11.73 16.81 20.76
N LEU A 224 -11.54 16.11 19.65
CA LEU A 224 -11.82 16.64 18.31
C LEU A 224 -13.32 16.92 18.11
N SER A 225 -14.21 16.03 18.56
CA SER A 225 -15.67 16.19 18.40
C SER A 225 -16.21 17.44 19.10
N ARG A 226 -15.58 17.83 20.22
CA ARG A 226 -15.94 19.04 21.00
C ARG A 226 -15.43 20.35 20.41
N LYS A 227 -14.63 20.32 19.33
CA LYS A 227 -14.08 21.54 18.71
C LYS A 227 -14.98 22.03 17.58
N ALA A 228 -15.18 23.35 17.49
CA ALA A 228 -15.96 23.96 16.42
C ALA A 228 -15.40 23.63 15.04
N LYS A 229 -16.28 23.27 14.10
CA LYS A 229 -15.90 22.99 12.70
C LYS A 229 -15.26 24.25 12.09
N GLY A 230 -14.13 24.06 11.35
CA GLY A 230 -13.40 25.17 10.73
C GLY A 230 -12.42 25.90 11.66
N SER A 231 -12.43 25.65 12.97
CA SER A 231 -11.53 26.33 13.90
C SER A 231 -10.08 25.80 13.81
N ARG A 232 -9.10 26.70 14.03
CA ARG A 232 -7.67 26.33 14.14
C ARG A 232 -7.41 25.27 15.22
N ASN A 233 -8.17 25.29 16.31
CA ASN A 233 -8.06 24.32 17.40
C ASN A 233 -8.54 22.93 16.95
N ARG A 234 -9.56 22.87 16.10
CA ARG A 234 -9.99 21.61 15.48
C ARG A 234 -8.92 21.04 14.54
N ASP A 235 -8.27 21.88 13.76
CA ASP A 235 -7.17 21.47 12.87
C ASP A 235 -5.97 20.93 13.66
N LYS A 236 -5.60 21.57 14.78
CA LYS A 236 -4.56 21.06 15.68
C LYS A 236 -4.93 19.68 16.25
N ALA A 237 -6.18 19.51 16.73
CA ALA A 237 -6.64 18.21 17.25
C ALA A 237 -6.66 17.12 16.17
N ARG A 238 -7.12 17.44 14.95
CA ARG A 238 -7.08 16.54 13.80
C ARG A 238 -5.65 16.09 13.47
N LEU A 239 -4.69 17.03 13.52
CA LEU A 239 -3.28 16.74 13.27
C LEU A 239 -2.70 15.78 14.32
N GLN A 240 -3.08 15.90 15.60
CA GLN A 240 -2.67 14.97 16.65
C GLN A 240 -3.16 13.55 16.38
N ILE A 241 -4.44 13.40 15.98
CA ILE A 241 -5.02 12.12 15.61
C ILE A 241 -4.28 11.53 14.38
N ALA A 242 -4.03 12.34 13.36
CA ALA A 242 -3.33 11.91 12.17
C ALA A 242 -1.90 11.42 12.47
N ARG A 243 -1.19 12.11 13.37
CA ARG A 243 0.15 11.69 13.84
C ARG A 243 0.11 10.37 14.62
N LEU A 244 -0.92 10.15 15.44
CA LEU A 244 -1.08 8.87 16.14
C LEU A 244 -1.36 7.72 15.17
N HIS A 245 -2.24 7.93 14.19
CA HIS A 245 -2.48 6.93 13.13
C HIS A 245 -1.22 6.64 12.29
N GLU A 246 -0.44 7.67 11.97
CA GLU A 246 0.84 7.49 11.28
C GLU A 246 1.81 6.65 12.12
N HIS A 247 1.92 6.94 13.42
CA HIS A 247 2.77 6.17 14.33
C HIS A 247 2.39 4.69 14.35
N ILE A 248 1.10 4.37 14.55
CA ILE A 248 0.58 3.00 14.54
C ILE A 248 0.88 2.31 13.18
N SER A 249 0.63 3.03 12.08
CA SER A 249 0.89 2.50 10.72
C SER A 249 2.39 2.22 10.50
N ASN A 250 3.27 3.08 10.99
CA ASN A 250 4.72 2.91 10.86
C ASN A 250 5.24 1.74 11.68
N GLN A 251 4.77 1.58 12.93
CA GLN A 251 5.12 0.43 13.77
C GLN A 251 4.73 -0.89 13.10
N ARG A 252 3.50 -0.96 12.55
CA ARG A 252 3.01 -2.13 11.83
C ARG A 252 3.86 -2.42 10.58
N LYS A 253 4.12 -1.41 9.76
CA LYS A 253 4.95 -1.57 8.56
C LYS A 253 6.36 -2.03 8.89
N ASP A 254 6.97 -1.48 9.92
CA ASP A 254 8.32 -1.87 10.35
C ASP A 254 8.36 -3.36 10.73
N MET A 255 7.39 -3.82 11.53
CA MET A 255 7.27 -5.24 11.90
C MET A 255 7.10 -6.13 10.66
N LEU A 256 6.17 -5.78 9.75
CA LEU A 256 5.93 -6.55 8.54
C LEU A 256 7.15 -6.60 7.63
N HIS A 257 7.87 -5.46 7.50
CA HIS A 257 9.09 -5.41 6.69
C HIS A 257 10.23 -6.25 7.27
N LYS A 258 10.40 -6.26 8.60
CA LYS A 258 11.39 -7.07 9.28
C LYS A 258 11.09 -8.55 9.12
N LEU A 259 9.87 -8.96 9.45
CA LEU A 259 9.46 -10.36 9.37
C LEU A 259 9.54 -10.90 7.93
N SER A 260 8.99 -10.17 6.94
CA SER A 260 9.05 -10.61 5.54
C SER A 260 10.48 -10.65 4.99
N ALA A 261 11.37 -9.76 5.45
CA ALA A 261 12.77 -9.81 5.05
C ALA A 261 13.52 -10.98 5.70
N GLN A 262 13.24 -11.26 6.98
CA GLN A 262 13.81 -12.39 7.71
C GLN A 262 13.42 -13.72 7.04
N LEU A 263 12.13 -13.95 6.82
CA LEU A 263 11.64 -15.18 6.20
C LEU A 263 12.27 -15.46 4.84
N LEU A 264 12.41 -14.41 3.99
CA LEU A 264 13.02 -14.55 2.67
C LEU A 264 14.53 -14.69 2.71
N LYS A 265 15.20 -14.23 3.76
CA LYS A 265 16.63 -14.46 3.98
C LYS A 265 16.92 -15.90 4.39
N GLU A 266 16.04 -16.48 5.20
CA GLU A 266 16.19 -17.79 5.80
C GLU A 266 15.67 -18.93 4.91
N ASN A 267 14.72 -18.63 3.97
CA ASN A 267 14.05 -19.65 3.18
C ASN A 267 14.04 -19.32 1.67
N ASP A 268 14.10 -20.34 0.85
CA ASP A 268 13.96 -20.24 -0.61
C ASP A 268 12.51 -20.25 -1.06
N ILE A 269 11.66 -21.01 -0.35
CA ILE A 269 10.25 -21.16 -0.64
C ILE A 269 9.44 -20.90 0.64
N ILE A 270 8.43 -20.02 0.53
CA ILE A 270 7.50 -19.71 1.62
C ILE A 270 6.08 -20.04 1.16
N CYS A 271 5.42 -20.96 1.85
CA CYS A 271 4.04 -21.34 1.57
C CYS A 271 3.10 -20.64 2.54
N ILE A 272 2.05 -20.00 2.03
CA ILE A 272 1.04 -19.26 2.79
C ILE A 272 -0.37 -19.56 2.30
N GLU A 273 -1.38 -19.30 3.12
CA GLU A 273 -2.80 -19.38 2.73
C GLU A 273 -3.26 -18.16 1.93
N ASP A 274 -4.24 -18.36 1.01
CA ASP A 274 -4.97 -17.27 0.36
C ASP A 274 -6.04 -16.69 1.32
N LEU A 275 -5.63 -15.96 2.32
CA LEU A 275 -6.57 -15.24 3.16
C LEU A 275 -7.27 -14.13 2.36
N ALA A 276 -8.58 -13.99 2.59
CA ALA A 276 -9.41 -12.92 2.00
C ALA A 276 -9.78 -11.88 3.07
N PRO A 277 -8.86 -10.99 3.50
CA PRO A 277 -9.14 -10.04 4.57
C PRO A 277 -10.36 -9.15 4.29
N LYS A 278 -10.62 -8.81 3.02
CA LYS A 278 -11.79 -8.03 2.60
C LYS A 278 -13.12 -8.71 2.94
N ASN A 279 -13.18 -10.05 2.88
CA ASN A 279 -14.36 -10.81 3.27
C ASN A 279 -14.41 -11.03 4.78
N MET A 280 -13.27 -11.29 5.39
CA MET A 280 -13.17 -11.56 6.83
C MET A 280 -13.57 -10.34 7.68
N VAL A 281 -13.32 -9.11 7.23
CA VAL A 281 -13.72 -7.87 7.94
C VAL A 281 -15.24 -7.62 7.95
N LYS A 282 -16.03 -8.39 7.20
CA LYS A 282 -17.50 -8.38 7.34
C LYS A 282 -17.96 -8.90 8.70
N ASN A 283 -17.15 -9.73 9.35
CA ASN A 283 -17.35 -10.09 10.75
C ASN A 283 -16.92 -8.93 11.65
N HIS A 284 -17.88 -8.15 12.14
CA HIS A 284 -17.65 -6.95 12.94
C HIS A 284 -16.87 -7.22 14.24
N LYS A 285 -16.99 -8.41 14.84
CA LYS A 285 -16.27 -8.78 16.07
C LYS A 285 -14.76 -8.92 15.83
N LEU A 286 -14.35 -9.38 14.66
CA LEU A 286 -12.95 -9.63 14.29
C LEU A 286 -12.35 -8.54 13.38
N ALA A 287 -13.17 -7.72 12.74
CA ALA A 287 -12.77 -6.75 11.73
C ALA A 287 -11.59 -5.87 12.16
N LYS A 288 -11.63 -5.38 13.40
CA LYS A 288 -10.57 -4.53 13.97
C LYS A 288 -9.24 -5.28 14.11
N SER A 289 -9.27 -6.51 14.61
CA SER A 289 -8.07 -7.35 14.78
C SER A 289 -7.47 -7.75 13.43
N ILE A 290 -8.32 -8.09 12.45
CA ILE A 290 -7.92 -8.43 11.09
C ILE A 290 -7.25 -7.22 10.40
N GLN A 291 -7.85 -6.03 10.52
CA GLN A 291 -7.25 -4.81 9.98
C GLN A 291 -5.93 -4.45 10.68
N ASP A 292 -5.82 -4.71 11.98
CA ASP A 292 -4.58 -4.45 12.73
C ASP A 292 -3.47 -5.43 12.33
N ALA A 293 -3.78 -6.70 12.08
CA ALA A 293 -2.82 -7.69 11.58
C ALA A 293 -2.26 -7.33 10.18
N SER A 294 -3.12 -6.81 9.26
CA SER A 294 -2.72 -6.38 7.93
C SER A 294 -2.08 -7.49 7.06
N TRP A 295 -2.64 -8.69 7.08
CA TRP A 295 -2.13 -9.87 6.35
C TRP A 295 -1.99 -9.62 4.84
N GLY A 296 -2.92 -8.87 4.21
CA GLY A 296 -2.81 -8.52 2.80
C GLY A 296 -1.56 -7.68 2.47
N GLU A 297 -1.12 -6.80 3.38
CA GLU A 297 0.14 -6.06 3.21
C GLU A 297 1.36 -6.97 3.44
N PHE A 298 1.27 -7.92 4.38
CA PHE A 298 2.31 -8.92 4.61
C PHE A 298 2.54 -9.80 3.38
N ARG A 299 1.46 -10.38 2.83
CA ARG A 299 1.50 -11.15 1.58
C ARG A 299 2.12 -10.35 0.45
N ARG A 300 1.65 -9.11 0.22
CA ARG A 300 2.20 -8.23 -0.80
C ARG A 300 3.70 -7.99 -0.60
N GLN A 301 4.16 -7.87 0.67
CA GLN A 301 5.59 -7.68 0.96
C GLN A 301 6.41 -8.95 0.72
N LEU A 302 5.88 -10.11 0.98
CA LEU A 302 6.52 -11.39 0.64
C LEU A 302 6.64 -11.54 -0.88
N GLU A 303 5.55 -11.35 -1.63
CA GLU A 303 5.49 -11.53 -3.08
C GLU A 303 6.52 -10.66 -3.81
N TYR A 304 6.49 -9.32 -3.64
CA TYR A 304 7.42 -8.46 -4.38
C TYR A 304 8.88 -8.60 -3.92
N LYS A 305 9.12 -8.89 -2.63
CA LYS A 305 10.49 -9.13 -2.16
C LYS A 305 11.03 -10.48 -2.63
N ALA A 306 10.17 -11.51 -2.71
CA ALA A 306 10.56 -12.79 -3.28
C ALA A 306 11.01 -12.63 -4.73
N GLU A 307 10.26 -11.88 -5.53
CA GLU A 307 10.64 -11.54 -6.91
C GLU A 307 12.01 -10.81 -6.96
N TRP A 308 12.21 -9.83 -6.06
CA TRP A 308 13.47 -9.09 -6.01
C TRP A 308 14.66 -9.94 -5.63
N TYR A 309 14.47 -10.89 -4.73
CA TYR A 309 15.55 -11.68 -4.14
C TYR A 309 15.74 -13.08 -4.79
N GLY A 310 14.98 -13.39 -5.84
CA GLY A 310 15.04 -14.70 -6.51
C GLY A 310 14.52 -15.84 -5.63
N LYS A 311 13.55 -15.54 -4.74
CA LYS A 311 12.87 -16.50 -3.86
C LYS A 311 11.46 -16.77 -4.37
N LYS A 312 10.76 -17.77 -3.80
CA LYS A 312 9.41 -18.15 -4.23
C LYS A 312 8.41 -18.06 -3.08
N VAL A 313 7.24 -17.49 -3.36
CA VAL A 313 6.07 -17.53 -2.46
C VAL A 313 5.01 -18.37 -3.16
N VAL A 314 4.51 -19.38 -2.46
CA VAL A 314 3.43 -20.25 -2.91
C VAL A 314 2.20 -19.95 -2.07
N VAL A 315 1.10 -19.66 -2.74
CA VAL A 315 -0.17 -19.38 -2.10
C VAL A 315 -1.09 -20.57 -2.35
N ILE A 316 -1.45 -21.29 -1.28
CA ILE A 316 -2.34 -22.45 -1.39
C ILE A 316 -3.80 -22.00 -1.49
N ASP A 317 -4.67 -22.92 -1.90
CA ASP A 317 -6.10 -22.64 -2.01
C ASP A 317 -6.70 -22.22 -0.66
N ARG A 318 -7.63 -21.27 -0.70
CA ARG A 318 -8.32 -20.72 0.47
C ARG A 318 -9.14 -21.74 1.25
N PHE A 319 -9.67 -22.74 0.57
CA PHE A 319 -10.55 -23.73 1.15
C PHE A 319 -9.82 -25.01 1.56
N PHE A 320 -8.50 -25.04 1.39
CA PHE A 320 -7.69 -26.17 1.85
C PHE A 320 -7.83 -26.30 3.37
N PRO A 321 -8.20 -27.49 3.90
CA PRO A 321 -8.53 -27.66 5.31
C PRO A 321 -7.28 -27.80 6.20
N SER A 322 -6.35 -26.85 6.12
CA SER A 322 -5.03 -26.89 6.76
C SER A 322 -5.08 -27.24 8.25
N SER A 323 -6.01 -26.64 9.00
CA SER A 323 -6.16 -26.86 10.43
C SER A 323 -6.94 -28.14 10.81
N GLN A 324 -7.68 -28.74 9.87
CA GLN A 324 -8.50 -29.93 10.09
C GLN A 324 -7.81 -31.23 9.66
N LEU A 325 -6.80 -31.13 8.84
CA LEU A 325 -6.04 -32.26 8.31
C LEU A 325 -4.92 -32.61 9.30
N CYS A 326 -4.77 -33.89 9.63
CA CYS A 326 -3.63 -34.37 10.43
C CYS A 326 -2.37 -34.34 9.55
N CYS A 327 -1.32 -33.62 9.96
CA CYS A 327 -0.09 -33.56 9.18
C CYS A 327 0.72 -34.87 9.17
N ASN A 328 0.35 -35.85 10.01
CA ASN A 328 1.01 -37.14 10.10
C ASN A 328 0.33 -38.22 9.21
N CYS A 329 -0.99 -38.34 9.26
CA CYS A 329 -1.72 -39.41 8.54
C CYS A 329 -2.74 -38.90 7.54
N HIS A 330 -2.88 -37.60 7.39
CA HIS A 330 -3.84 -36.93 6.50
C HIS A 330 -5.32 -37.23 6.82
N GLY A 331 -5.63 -37.82 8.00
CA GLY A 331 -6.99 -37.97 8.46
C GLY A 331 -7.65 -36.62 8.77
N LEU A 332 -8.93 -36.46 8.38
CA LEU A 332 -9.71 -35.23 8.59
C LEU A 332 -10.43 -35.26 9.94
N TRP A 333 -10.33 -34.17 10.70
CA TRP A 333 -11.10 -34.00 11.94
C TRP A 333 -11.71 -32.59 12.01
N SER A 334 -13.05 -32.55 12.03
CA SER A 334 -13.81 -31.29 11.99
C SER A 334 -13.85 -30.52 13.32
N GLY A 335 -13.41 -31.12 14.42
CA GLY A 335 -13.41 -30.48 15.76
C GLY A 335 -12.55 -29.22 15.85
N THR A 336 -11.54 -29.09 14.99
CA THR A 336 -10.71 -27.87 14.90
C THR A 336 -11.42 -26.69 14.23
N LYS A 337 -12.64 -26.84 13.73
CA LYS A 337 -13.51 -25.69 13.32
C LYS A 337 -13.81 -24.79 14.52
N ASP A 338 -13.89 -25.36 15.70
CA ASP A 338 -13.93 -24.58 16.94
C ASP A 338 -12.56 -23.92 17.16
N LEU A 339 -12.54 -22.59 17.13
CA LEU A 339 -11.33 -21.79 17.31
C LEU A 339 -10.76 -21.86 18.74
N SER A 340 -11.51 -22.37 19.71
CA SER A 340 -11.05 -22.58 21.09
C SER A 340 -10.13 -23.79 21.20
N VAL A 341 -10.29 -24.79 20.32
CA VAL A 341 -9.45 -25.98 20.27
C VAL A 341 -8.06 -25.64 19.77
N ARG A 342 -7.07 -25.73 20.67
CA ARG A 342 -5.67 -25.40 20.38
C ARG A 342 -4.76 -26.61 20.26
N LYS A 343 -5.07 -27.63 21.06
CA LYS A 343 -4.41 -28.94 20.99
C LYS A 343 -5.47 -30.00 20.74
N TRP A 344 -5.15 -30.97 19.92
CA TRP A 344 -6.04 -32.04 19.57
C TRP A 344 -5.29 -33.33 19.27
N THR A 345 -5.92 -34.46 19.51
CA THR A 345 -5.39 -35.76 19.17
C THR A 345 -6.14 -36.31 17.96
N CYS A 346 -5.39 -36.77 16.98
CA CYS A 346 -5.96 -37.31 15.74
C CYS A 346 -6.72 -38.63 16.08
N PRO A 347 -8.00 -38.73 15.69
CA PRO A 347 -8.78 -39.95 15.95
C PRO A 347 -8.34 -41.15 15.11
N VAL A 348 -7.56 -40.92 14.04
CA VAL A 348 -7.10 -42.00 13.14
C VAL A 348 -5.75 -42.58 13.58
N CYS A 349 -4.76 -41.71 13.88
CA CYS A 349 -3.40 -42.17 14.19
C CYS A 349 -2.95 -41.91 15.63
N GLY A 350 -3.79 -41.30 16.47
CA GLY A 350 -3.46 -41.01 17.88
C GLY A 350 -2.43 -39.92 18.12
N HIS A 351 -1.89 -39.28 17.05
CA HIS A 351 -0.89 -38.20 17.20
C HIS A 351 -1.51 -36.93 17.76
N THR A 352 -0.83 -36.30 18.73
CA THR A 352 -1.30 -35.05 19.33
C THR A 352 -0.63 -33.82 18.65
N HIS A 353 -1.43 -32.85 18.26
CA HIS A 353 -1.02 -31.67 17.52
C HIS A 353 -1.28 -30.38 18.30
N ASP A 354 -0.36 -29.41 18.18
CA ASP A 354 -0.71 -28.02 18.27
C ASP A 354 -1.41 -27.62 16.94
N ARG A 355 -2.57 -27.00 17.04
CA ARG A 355 -3.42 -26.70 15.87
C ARG A 355 -2.72 -25.80 14.85
N ASP A 356 -2.12 -24.71 15.32
CA ASP A 356 -1.55 -23.67 14.45
C ASP A 356 -0.26 -24.21 13.78
N ARG A 357 0.56 -25.00 14.51
CA ARG A 357 1.73 -25.70 13.94
C ARG A 357 1.33 -26.77 12.93
N ASN A 358 0.30 -27.58 13.26
CA ASN A 358 -0.22 -28.59 12.34
C ASN A 358 -0.71 -27.95 11.03
N ALA A 359 -1.43 -26.82 11.11
CA ALA A 359 -1.86 -26.06 9.95
C ALA A 359 -0.66 -25.58 9.11
N ALA A 360 0.37 -25.03 9.74
CA ALA A 360 1.56 -24.55 9.04
C ALA A 360 2.31 -25.69 8.30
N ILE A 361 2.39 -26.89 8.87
CA ILE A 361 2.97 -28.07 8.22
C ILE A 361 2.12 -28.48 7.00
N ASN A 362 0.80 -28.51 7.13
CA ASN A 362 -0.10 -28.84 6.02
C ASN A 362 -0.05 -27.81 4.90
N ILE A 363 0.09 -26.51 5.24
CA ILE A 363 0.30 -25.42 4.27
C ILE A 363 1.61 -25.64 3.51
N LEU A 364 2.68 -26.05 4.20
CA LEU A 364 3.96 -26.37 3.57
C LEU A 364 3.81 -27.53 2.59
N ASN A 365 3.25 -28.65 3.05
CA ASN A 365 3.10 -29.87 2.24
C ASN A 365 2.25 -29.61 0.99
N GLU A 366 1.13 -28.91 1.13
CA GLU A 366 0.28 -28.54 -0.02
C GLU A 366 0.99 -27.57 -0.96
N GLY A 367 1.71 -26.58 -0.42
CA GLY A 367 2.50 -25.66 -1.22
C GLY A 367 3.60 -26.35 -2.02
N LEU A 368 4.27 -27.34 -1.44
CA LEU A 368 5.27 -28.15 -2.16
C LEU A 368 4.63 -29.06 -3.20
N ARG A 369 3.45 -29.64 -2.92
CA ARG A 369 2.67 -30.43 -3.89
C ARG A 369 2.29 -29.60 -5.14
N LEU A 370 1.96 -28.32 -4.96
CA LEU A 370 1.65 -27.40 -6.08
C LEU A 370 2.87 -27.02 -6.91
N LEU A 371 4.07 -27.29 -6.44
CA LEU A 371 5.34 -27.00 -7.14
C LEU A 371 5.92 -28.19 -7.87
N ALA A 372 5.52 -29.41 -7.46
CA ALA A 372 5.89 -30.66 -8.12
C ALA A 372 5.06 -30.89 -9.36
#